data_b2e183da5d2a78c8c9a32985d0ce4dae
#
_entry.id   b2e183da5d2a78c8c9a32985d0ce4dae
#
_cell.length_a   1.000
_cell.length_b   1.000
_cell.length_c   1.000
_cell.angle_alpha   90.00
_cell.angle_beta   90.00
_cell.angle_gamma   90.00
#
_symmetry.space_group_name_H-M   'P 1'
#
loop_
_entity.id
_entity.type
_entity.pdbx_description
1 polymer ?
#
loop_
_entity_poly.entity_id
_entity_poly.type
_entity_poly.pdbx_seq_one_letter_code
_entity_poly.pdbx_strand_id
1 'polypeptide(L)'
;MGHYPSLTKVATSLGIDARELASKKVIKGGIEGFSRINLERCALNLAESEKWDAFMDVLSLIIYGIVLFPNFENFIDFAAINVFLAFKHEKKSLVPAILADTYHSLTLRHERRGGMILCCLPTLYLWFTSYMFKRGSQIEIKNKSEWAYNIANLSEKTISWYSREKNIDEVICQCGDFLNVPLMGTKGCVNYNLALAIRQLGYPIRSPPVEDSITPFMVYDMTKELDFLKKIRHSWDRVMKKGRELGKRNCNVEGSYQQWLSERVQHVKLPFRGPIPIIEETPIQEPMSLEEIEKLQEKLAKSEKEKKDMKKELIQARQEYQAAQKEISQARQRVELANKRARIEEEGKLNTRNCLEAAFIELKMRRGERDQARVDGE
;
A
#
# COMPACT_ATOMS: atom_id res chain seq x y z
N MET A 1 2.04 15.42 -5.62
CA MET A 1 1.88 13.99 -5.97
C MET A 1 0.82 13.94 -7.05
N GLY A 2 0.88 13.09 -8.04
CA GLY A 2 -0.06 13.05 -9.17
C GLY A 2 0.53 12.40 -10.41
N HIS A 3 1.85 12.25 -10.45
CA HIS A 3 2.50 11.42 -11.44
C HIS A 3 3.45 10.47 -10.72
N TYR A 4 3.33 9.18 -11.00
CA TYR A 4 4.35 8.23 -10.57
C TYR A 4 5.69 8.61 -11.19
N PRO A 5 6.79 8.49 -10.45
CA PRO A 5 8.11 8.77 -11.00
C PRO A 5 8.37 7.86 -12.19
N SER A 6 9.01 8.39 -13.24
CA SER A 6 9.44 7.53 -14.34
C SER A 6 10.40 6.46 -13.82
N LEU A 7 10.36 5.28 -14.42
CA LEU A 7 11.23 4.18 -14.03
C LEU A 7 12.72 4.58 -14.09
N THR A 8 13.08 5.41 -15.07
CA THR A 8 14.44 5.98 -15.20
C THR A 8 14.81 6.82 -13.97
N LYS A 9 13.90 7.68 -13.49
CA LYS A 9 14.15 8.49 -12.28
C LYS A 9 14.34 7.59 -11.04
N VAL A 10 13.55 6.53 -10.92
CA VAL A 10 13.69 5.54 -9.83
C VAL A 10 15.06 4.85 -9.92
N ALA A 11 15.41 4.35 -11.10
CA ALA A 11 16.67 3.66 -11.35
C ALA A 11 17.89 4.53 -11.02
N THR A 12 17.90 5.76 -11.53
CA THR A 12 18.96 6.74 -11.23
C THR A 12 19.06 7.03 -9.73
N SER A 13 17.93 7.17 -9.04
CA SER A 13 17.90 7.46 -7.59
C SER A 13 18.38 6.29 -6.74
N LEU A 14 18.23 5.07 -7.22
CA LEU A 14 18.64 3.84 -6.53
C LEU A 14 20.04 3.35 -6.98
N GLY A 15 20.68 4.01 -7.96
CA GLY A 15 21.97 3.58 -8.50
C GLY A 15 21.90 2.22 -9.23
N ILE A 16 20.74 1.86 -9.78
CA ILE A 16 20.50 0.60 -10.50
C ILE A 16 20.31 0.92 -11.98
N ASP A 17 20.73 0.01 -12.86
CA ASP A 17 20.46 0.15 -14.30
C ASP A 17 18.95 0.14 -14.58
N ALA A 18 18.49 1.07 -15.44
CA ALA A 18 17.08 1.23 -15.73
C ALA A 18 16.44 0.02 -16.42
N ARG A 19 17.21 -0.71 -17.27
CA ARG A 19 16.73 -1.91 -17.95
C ARG A 19 16.64 -3.08 -16.98
N GLU A 20 17.62 -3.19 -16.08
CA GLU A 20 17.60 -4.18 -15.00
C GLU A 20 16.39 -3.96 -14.08
N LEU A 21 16.15 -2.73 -13.65
CA LEU A 21 15.00 -2.39 -12.82
C LEU A 21 13.68 -2.63 -13.56
N ALA A 22 13.60 -2.33 -14.86
CA ALA A 22 12.41 -2.58 -15.68
C ALA A 22 12.04 -4.06 -15.75
N SER A 23 13.04 -4.94 -15.87
CA SER A 23 12.82 -6.39 -15.92
C SER A 23 12.28 -6.98 -14.61
N LYS A 24 12.45 -6.27 -13.49
CA LYS A 24 12.01 -6.68 -12.15
C LYS A 24 10.65 -6.10 -11.74
N LYS A 25 10.05 -5.26 -12.61
CA LYS A 25 8.72 -4.70 -12.37
C LYS A 25 7.67 -5.80 -12.41
N VAL A 26 6.76 -5.77 -11.44
CA VAL A 26 5.64 -6.71 -11.33
C VAL A 26 4.34 -5.96 -11.10
N ILE A 27 3.22 -6.58 -11.47
CA ILE A 27 1.87 -6.04 -11.23
C ILE A 27 1.18 -6.97 -10.25
N LYS A 28 0.63 -6.41 -9.17
CA LYS A 28 -0.14 -7.14 -8.16
C LYS A 28 -1.44 -6.39 -7.87
N GLY A 29 -2.58 -7.05 -8.11
CA GLY A 29 -3.90 -6.42 -7.93
C GLY A 29 -4.13 -5.18 -8.80
N GLY A 30 -3.55 -5.13 -10.01
CA GLY A 30 -3.63 -3.97 -10.90
C GLY A 30 -2.65 -2.82 -10.56
N ILE A 31 -1.85 -2.97 -9.51
CA ILE A 31 -0.88 -1.95 -9.07
C ILE A 31 0.52 -2.39 -9.48
N GLU A 32 1.27 -1.46 -10.07
CA GLU A 32 2.66 -1.65 -10.45
C GLU A 32 3.60 -1.45 -9.26
N GLY A 33 4.68 -2.23 -9.22
CA GLY A 33 5.69 -2.13 -8.17
C GLY A 33 6.79 -3.16 -8.33
N PHE A 34 7.47 -3.46 -7.23
CA PHE A 34 8.53 -4.46 -7.16
C PHE A 34 8.25 -5.48 -6.07
N SER A 35 8.67 -6.73 -6.27
CA SER A 35 8.66 -7.71 -5.18
C SER A 35 9.81 -7.43 -4.21
N ARG A 36 9.56 -7.68 -2.91
CA ARG A 36 10.58 -7.58 -1.87
C ARG A 36 11.83 -8.41 -2.23
N ILE A 37 11.64 -9.64 -2.67
CA ILE A 37 12.72 -10.57 -3.03
C ILE A 37 13.62 -9.99 -4.14
N ASN A 38 13.02 -9.31 -5.13
CA ASN A 38 13.79 -8.70 -6.21
C ASN A 38 14.63 -7.52 -5.72
N LEU A 39 14.09 -6.69 -4.82
CA LEU A 39 14.84 -5.58 -4.23
C LEU A 39 15.91 -6.07 -3.24
N GLU A 40 15.65 -7.10 -2.45
CA GLU A 40 16.65 -7.72 -1.58
C GLU A 40 17.84 -8.25 -2.40
N ARG A 41 17.58 -8.90 -3.53
CA ARG A 41 18.64 -9.35 -4.45
C ARG A 41 19.43 -8.17 -5.03
N CYS A 42 18.75 -7.07 -5.40
CA CYS A 42 19.44 -5.86 -5.82
C CYS A 42 20.34 -5.31 -4.71
N ALA A 43 19.85 -5.28 -3.48
CA ALA A 43 20.63 -4.81 -2.34
C ALA A 43 21.89 -5.67 -2.13
N LEU A 44 21.76 -6.99 -2.17
CA LEU A 44 22.92 -7.89 -2.06
C LEU A 44 23.96 -7.63 -3.13
N ASN A 45 23.57 -7.54 -4.41
CA ASN A 45 24.47 -7.22 -5.52
C ASN A 45 25.19 -5.87 -5.34
N LEU A 46 24.48 -4.88 -4.80
CA LEU A 46 25.06 -3.56 -4.52
C LEU A 46 26.06 -3.63 -3.36
N ALA A 47 25.79 -4.42 -2.33
CA ALA A 47 26.72 -4.67 -1.22
C ALA A 47 27.99 -5.40 -1.70
N GLU A 48 27.84 -6.45 -2.53
CA GLU A 48 28.97 -7.16 -3.15
C GLU A 48 29.83 -6.24 -4.04
N SER A 49 29.20 -5.23 -4.65
CA SER A 49 29.89 -4.24 -5.48
C SER A 49 30.40 -3.02 -4.67
N GLU A 50 30.31 -3.06 -3.33
CA GLU A 50 30.71 -2.00 -2.39
C GLU A 50 29.99 -0.65 -2.64
N LYS A 51 28.82 -0.65 -3.29
CA LYS A 51 27.99 0.55 -3.57
C LYS A 51 27.08 0.85 -2.39
N TRP A 52 27.64 1.22 -1.25
CA TRP A 52 26.93 1.35 0.01
C TRP A 52 25.80 2.38 0.01
N ASP A 53 25.94 3.52 -0.67
CA ASP A 53 24.88 4.53 -0.75
C ASP A 53 23.65 3.97 -1.48
N ALA A 54 23.86 3.31 -2.61
CA ALA A 54 22.79 2.67 -3.37
C ALA A 54 22.16 1.49 -2.60
N PHE A 55 22.97 0.71 -1.87
CA PHE A 55 22.50 -0.32 -0.96
C PHE A 55 21.56 0.24 0.10
N MET A 56 21.95 1.32 0.77
CA MET A 56 21.13 1.98 1.80
C MET A 56 19.83 2.55 1.22
N ASP A 57 19.84 3.05 0.00
CA ASP A 57 18.64 3.53 -0.68
C ASP A 57 17.66 2.40 -0.99
N VAL A 58 18.14 1.28 -1.49
CA VAL A 58 17.28 0.11 -1.77
C VAL A 58 16.73 -0.47 -0.47
N LEU A 59 17.54 -0.58 0.57
CA LEU A 59 17.10 -1.04 1.89
C LEU A 59 16.04 -0.10 2.48
N SER A 60 16.26 1.22 2.38
CA SER A 60 15.28 2.22 2.81
C SER A 60 13.97 2.08 2.04
N LEU A 61 14.04 1.86 0.73
CA LEU A 61 12.85 1.65 -0.10
C LEU A 61 12.05 0.41 0.32
N ILE A 62 12.73 -0.67 0.67
CA ILE A 62 12.08 -1.89 1.21
C ILE A 62 11.34 -1.55 2.52
N ILE A 63 11.97 -0.80 3.42
CA ILE A 63 11.32 -0.35 4.67
C ILE A 63 10.10 0.52 4.37
N TYR A 64 10.21 1.45 3.43
CA TYR A 64 9.08 2.29 3.01
C TYR A 64 7.90 1.45 2.53
N GLY A 65 8.12 0.47 1.66
CA GLY A 65 7.04 -0.33 1.09
C GLY A 65 6.47 -1.39 2.02
N ILE A 66 7.28 -1.97 2.93
CA ILE A 66 6.84 -3.09 3.78
C ILE A 66 6.37 -2.61 5.16
N VAL A 67 7.00 -1.58 5.72
CA VAL A 67 6.73 -1.14 7.09
C VAL A 67 5.90 0.14 7.13
N LEU A 68 6.31 1.17 6.37
CA LEU A 68 5.66 2.48 6.45
C LEU A 68 4.37 2.54 5.61
N PHE A 69 4.38 1.97 4.42
CA PHE A 69 3.27 2.00 3.46
C PHE A 69 2.91 0.59 2.94
N PRO A 70 2.59 -0.36 3.83
CA PRO A 70 2.24 -1.71 3.39
C PRO A 70 0.96 -1.69 2.56
N ASN A 71 0.97 -2.34 1.39
CA ASN A 71 -0.19 -2.51 0.52
C ASN A 71 -0.49 -3.98 0.28
N PHE A 72 0.47 -4.72 -0.25
CA PHE A 72 0.39 -6.17 -0.42
C PHE A 72 1.58 -6.85 0.26
N GLU A 73 1.38 -8.08 0.65
CA GLU A 73 2.45 -8.88 1.24
C GLU A 73 3.64 -9.01 0.29
N ASN A 74 4.85 -8.72 0.79
CA ASN A 74 6.11 -8.81 0.06
C ASN A 74 6.16 -7.99 -1.26
N PHE A 75 5.50 -6.83 -1.28
CA PHE A 75 5.37 -6.00 -2.46
C PHE A 75 5.54 -4.51 -2.11
N ILE A 76 6.31 -3.80 -2.90
CA ILE A 76 6.56 -2.37 -2.79
C ILE A 76 5.95 -1.68 -4.01
N ASP A 77 4.90 -0.91 -3.82
CA ASP A 77 4.21 -0.22 -4.89
C ASP A 77 4.87 1.11 -5.30
N PHE A 78 4.53 1.60 -6.48
CA PHE A 78 5.07 2.86 -6.97
C PHE A 78 4.67 4.09 -6.15
N ALA A 79 3.56 4.02 -5.40
CA ALA A 79 3.16 5.12 -4.53
C ALA A 79 4.11 5.24 -3.32
N ALA A 80 4.50 4.11 -2.71
CA ALA A 80 5.52 4.08 -1.66
C ALA A 80 6.88 4.58 -2.18
N ILE A 81 7.26 4.18 -3.39
CA ILE A 81 8.48 4.66 -4.06
C ILE A 81 8.44 6.18 -4.24
N ASN A 82 7.31 6.73 -4.67
CA ASN A 82 7.15 8.17 -4.85
C ASN A 82 7.31 8.94 -3.53
N VAL A 83 6.76 8.41 -2.42
CA VAL A 83 6.94 9.01 -1.10
C VAL A 83 8.42 8.98 -0.67
N PHE A 84 9.10 7.84 -0.90
CA PHE A 84 10.53 7.73 -0.64
C PHE A 84 11.35 8.77 -1.42
N LEU A 85 11.11 8.92 -2.72
CA LEU A 85 11.82 9.88 -3.56
C LEU A 85 11.53 11.34 -3.16
N ALA A 86 10.29 11.66 -2.78
CA ALA A 86 9.92 12.98 -2.28
C ALA A 86 10.65 13.32 -0.97
N PHE A 87 10.80 12.35 -0.07
CA PHE A 87 11.60 12.53 1.14
C PHE A 87 13.09 12.67 0.82
N LYS A 88 13.64 11.78 -0.01
CA LYS A 88 15.08 11.76 -0.34
C LYS A 88 15.54 13.06 -1.03
N HIS A 89 14.82 13.50 -2.06
CA HIS A 89 15.25 14.62 -2.91
C HIS A 89 14.68 15.97 -2.47
N GLU A 90 13.43 16.00 -2.01
CA GLU A 90 12.73 17.25 -1.71
C GLU A 90 12.60 17.50 -0.20
N LYS A 91 13.10 16.58 0.63
CA LYS A 91 13.01 16.62 2.11
C LYS A 91 11.57 16.80 2.63
N LYS A 92 10.58 16.37 1.84
CA LYS A 92 9.17 16.46 2.23
C LYS A 92 8.86 15.49 3.36
N SER A 93 8.10 15.97 4.36
CA SER A 93 7.65 15.12 5.44
C SER A 93 6.73 13.99 4.93
N LEU A 94 7.00 12.77 5.38
CA LEU A 94 6.19 11.59 5.09
C LEU A 94 5.03 11.38 6.08
N VAL A 95 5.02 12.15 7.18
CA VAL A 95 4.02 12.02 8.26
C VAL A 95 2.58 12.18 7.77
N PRO A 96 2.23 13.16 6.92
CA PRO A 96 0.87 13.27 6.38
C PRO A 96 0.44 12.04 5.58
N ALA A 97 1.35 11.41 4.84
CA ALA A 97 1.04 10.21 4.06
C ALA A 97 0.82 8.97 4.96
N ILE A 98 1.66 8.79 5.99
CA ILE A 98 1.47 7.72 6.99
C ILE A 98 0.12 7.89 7.70
N LEU A 99 -0.21 9.11 8.09
CA LEU A 99 -1.47 9.42 8.77
C LEU A 99 -2.67 9.14 7.86
N ALA A 100 -2.59 9.54 6.58
CA ALA A 100 -3.62 9.27 5.59
C ALA A 100 -3.86 7.77 5.40
N ASP A 101 -2.80 6.99 5.21
CA ASP A 101 -2.92 5.53 5.03
C ASP A 101 -3.45 4.84 6.29
N THR A 102 -3.12 5.37 7.48
CA THR A 102 -3.67 4.87 8.74
C THR A 102 -5.18 5.13 8.81
N TYR A 103 -5.64 6.37 8.59
CA TYR A 103 -7.07 6.69 8.57
C TYR A 103 -7.81 5.91 7.48
N HIS A 104 -7.26 5.84 6.28
CA HIS A 104 -7.84 5.06 5.19
C HIS A 104 -8.05 3.59 5.62
N SER A 105 -7.02 2.98 6.20
CA SER A 105 -7.08 1.59 6.63
C SER A 105 -8.12 1.37 7.74
N LEU A 106 -8.19 2.26 8.73
CA LEU A 106 -9.14 2.17 9.83
C LEU A 106 -10.59 2.38 9.33
N THR A 107 -10.83 3.39 8.50
CA THR A 107 -12.14 3.67 7.90
C THR A 107 -12.63 2.49 7.07
N LEU A 108 -11.76 1.94 6.20
CA LEU A 108 -12.10 0.79 5.38
C LEU A 108 -12.44 -0.45 6.21
N ARG A 109 -11.75 -0.67 7.35
CA ARG A 109 -12.07 -1.79 8.27
C ARG A 109 -13.36 -1.58 9.03
N HIS A 110 -13.65 -0.34 9.39
CA HIS A 110 -14.91 0.02 10.01
C HIS A 110 -16.09 -0.23 9.06
N GLU A 111 -16.01 0.25 7.82
CA GLU A 111 -17.04 0.05 6.80
C GLU A 111 -17.29 -1.43 6.49
N ARG A 112 -16.22 -2.18 6.30
CA ARG A 112 -16.27 -3.62 5.94
C ARG A 112 -16.45 -4.54 7.14
N ARG A 113 -16.48 -4.03 8.36
CA ARG A 113 -16.62 -4.78 9.62
C ARG A 113 -15.60 -5.90 9.77
N GLY A 114 -14.36 -5.66 9.40
CA GLY A 114 -13.27 -6.62 9.58
C GLY A 114 -12.21 -6.59 8.49
N GLY A 115 -11.31 -7.55 8.54
CA GLY A 115 -10.19 -7.71 7.64
C GLY A 115 -8.88 -7.15 8.19
N MET A 116 -7.82 -7.20 7.40
CA MET A 116 -6.48 -6.82 7.82
C MET A 116 -6.28 -5.31 7.80
N ILE A 117 -5.67 -4.76 8.84
CA ILE A 117 -5.24 -3.36 8.89
C ILE A 117 -3.92 -3.25 8.12
N LEU A 118 -3.92 -2.44 7.07
CA LEU A 118 -2.77 -2.22 6.19
C LEU A 118 -2.28 -0.77 6.33
N CYS A 119 -1.50 -0.50 7.38
CA CYS A 119 -0.87 0.80 7.63
C CYS A 119 0.43 0.61 8.41
N CYS A 120 1.12 1.69 8.74
CA CYS A 120 2.29 1.63 9.60
C CYS A 120 1.93 1.18 11.03
N LEU A 121 1.85 -0.12 11.24
CA LEU A 121 1.48 -0.72 12.53
C LEU A 121 2.36 -0.27 13.70
N PRO A 122 3.70 -0.15 13.57
CA PRO A 122 4.52 0.35 14.67
C PRO A 122 4.11 1.74 15.15
N THR A 123 3.82 2.66 14.21
CA THR A 123 3.37 4.03 14.55
C THR A 123 1.98 4.01 15.19
N LEU A 124 1.05 3.24 14.64
CA LEU A 124 -0.30 3.07 15.21
C LEU A 124 -0.24 2.49 16.62
N TYR A 125 0.59 1.47 16.83
CA TYR A 125 0.79 0.85 18.14
C TYR A 125 1.33 1.84 19.18
N LEU A 126 2.39 2.58 18.83
CA LEU A 126 2.98 3.58 19.71
C LEU A 126 2.00 4.71 20.06
N TRP A 127 1.25 5.18 19.04
CA TRP A 127 0.21 6.18 19.28
C TRP A 127 -0.87 5.62 20.21
N PHE A 128 -1.42 4.46 19.91
CA PHE A 128 -2.47 3.81 20.69
C PHE A 128 -2.04 3.62 22.15
N THR A 129 -0.89 2.98 22.39
CA THR A 129 -0.39 2.71 23.75
C THR A 129 -0.07 3.97 24.53
N SER A 130 0.41 5.03 23.87
CA SER A 130 0.71 6.30 24.54
C SER A 130 -0.53 7.06 25.04
N TYR A 131 -1.71 6.78 24.47
CA TYR A 131 -2.97 7.38 24.90
C TYR A 131 -3.82 6.48 25.78
N MET A 132 -3.79 5.16 25.54
CA MET A 132 -4.64 4.21 26.26
C MET A 132 -4.07 3.84 27.65
N PHE A 133 -2.77 3.95 27.86
CA PHE A 133 -2.16 3.56 29.11
C PHE A 133 -1.46 4.74 29.78
N LYS A 134 -1.75 4.96 31.08
CA LYS A 134 -1.04 5.97 31.86
C LYS A 134 0.45 5.64 31.93
N ARG A 135 1.28 6.67 31.82
CA ARG A 135 2.74 6.54 31.97
C ARG A 135 3.12 5.85 33.27
N GLY A 136 4.09 4.95 33.19
CA GLY A 136 4.69 4.23 34.33
C GLY A 136 4.33 2.75 34.40
N SER A 137 3.26 2.29 33.77
CA SER A 137 3.04 0.88 33.54
C SER A 137 3.56 0.54 32.13
N GLN A 138 4.80 0.12 32.02
CA GLN A 138 5.20 -0.70 30.88
C GLN A 138 4.35 -1.97 30.98
N ILE A 139 3.25 -1.98 30.26
CA ILE A 139 2.40 -3.16 30.18
C ILE A 139 3.15 -4.12 29.26
N GLU A 140 3.91 -5.02 29.86
CA GLU A 140 4.38 -6.21 29.16
C GLU A 140 3.18 -7.07 28.83
N ILE A 141 2.61 -6.85 27.66
CA ILE A 141 1.47 -7.66 27.20
C ILE A 141 2.01 -8.98 26.70
N LYS A 142 1.82 -10.02 27.50
CA LYS A 142 2.37 -11.35 27.26
C LYS A 142 1.55 -12.17 26.25
N ASN A 143 0.25 -11.89 26.12
CA ASN A 143 -0.62 -12.67 25.26
C ASN A 143 -1.87 -11.91 24.79
N LYS A 144 -2.62 -12.50 23.85
CA LYS A 144 -3.83 -11.89 23.28
C LYS A 144 -4.95 -11.66 24.30
N SER A 145 -5.08 -12.55 25.28
CA SER A 145 -6.14 -12.46 26.30
C SER A 145 -5.90 -11.29 27.24
N GLU A 146 -4.65 -11.08 27.67
CA GLU A 146 -4.26 -9.95 28.50
C GLU A 146 -4.45 -8.62 27.76
N TRP A 147 -4.14 -8.60 26.45
CA TRP A 147 -4.40 -7.44 25.60
C TRP A 147 -5.90 -7.11 25.54
N ALA A 148 -6.72 -8.11 25.26
CA ALA A 148 -8.17 -7.96 25.20
C ALA A 148 -8.75 -7.50 26.55
N TYR A 149 -8.26 -8.06 27.65
CA TYR A 149 -8.66 -7.69 29.02
C TYR A 149 -8.30 -6.22 29.30
N ASN A 150 -7.09 -5.79 28.99
CA ASN A 150 -6.64 -4.41 29.22
C ASN A 150 -7.46 -3.41 28.39
N ILE A 151 -7.78 -3.74 27.12
CA ILE A 151 -8.65 -2.91 26.29
C ILE A 151 -10.07 -2.86 26.84
N ALA A 152 -10.63 -3.99 27.24
CA ALA A 152 -12.00 -4.06 27.76
C ALA A 152 -12.18 -3.28 29.06
N ASN A 153 -11.13 -3.18 29.87
CA ASN A 153 -11.14 -2.42 31.13
C ASN A 153 -10.73 -0.95 31.01
N LEU A 154 -10.54 -0.43 29.78
CA LEU A 154 -10.32 0.99 29.58
C LEU A 154 -11.55 1.79 30.01
N SER A 155 -11.30 2.82 30.78
CA SER A 155 -12.31 3.78 31.22
C SER A 155 -11.89 5.20 30.85
N GLU A 156 -12.82 6.13 30.83
CA GLU A 156 -12.52 7.54 30.58
C GLU A 156 -11.43 8.08 31.52
N LYS A 157 -11.37 7.57 32.76
CA LYS A 157 -10.35 7.96 33.75
C LYS A 157 -8.97 7.39 33.48
N THR A 158 -8.88 6.26 32.78
CA THR A 158 -7.61 5.58 32.46
C THR A 158 -7.01 6.04 31.15
N ILE A 159 -7.82 6.60 30.26
CA ILE A 159 -7.35 7.11 28.97
C ILE A 159 -6.66 8.46 29.17
N SER A 160 -5.47 8.60 28.58
CA SER A 160 -4.74 9.86 28.51
C SER A 160 -5.12 10.59 27.21
N TRP A 161 -6.20 11.36 27.25
CA TRP A 161 -6.75 12.05 26.07
C TRP A 161 -5.76 13.00 25.37
N TYR A 162 -4.77 13.51 26.11
CA TYR A 162 -3.68 14.29 25.54
C TYR A 162 -2.41 14.19 26.40
N SER A 163 -1.26 14.37 25.78
CA SER A 163 0.02 14.41 26.47
C SER A 163 0.29 15.81 27.01
N ARG A 164 0.31 15.96 28.33
CA ARG A 164 0.64 17.23 28.98
C ARG A 164 2.10 17.64 28.80
N GLU A 165 2.97 16.68 28.61
CA GLU A 165 4.42 16.89 28.57
C GLU A 165 4.93 17.25 27.17
N LYS A 166 4.14 17.00 26.11
CA LYS A 166 4.51 17.41 24.76
C LYS A 166 4.32 18.93 24.65
N ASN A 167 5.41 19.64 24.43
CA ASN A 167 5.34 21.05 24.04
C ASN A 167 4.82 21.10 22.61
N ILE A 168 3.65 21.70 22.42
CA ILE A 168 3.03 21.89 21.13
C ILE A 168 3.01 23.39 20.91
N ASP A 169 3.94 23.85 20.06
CA ASP A 169 4.12 25.28 19.84
C ASP A 169 3.07 25.83 18.88
N GLU A 170 2.69 25.02 17.89
CA GLU A 170 1.73 25.40 16.85
C GLU A 170 0.83 24.23 16.43
N VAL A 171 -0.43 24.56 16.14
CA VAL A 171 -1.45 23.63 15.63
C VAL A 171 -2.01 24.15 14.34
N ILE A 172 -2.17 23.31 13.35
CA ILE A 172 -2.85 23.67 12.11
C ILE A 172 -4.33 23.93 12.44
N CYS A 173 -4.82 25.12 12.11
CA CYS A 173 -6.21 25.53 12.33
C CYS A 173 -7.02 25.63 11.06
N GLN A 174 -6.35 25.76 9.91
CA GLN A 174 -6.98 25.88 8.61
C GLN A 174 -6.01 25.42 7.53
N CYS A 175 -6.54 24.82 6.49
CA CYS A 175 -5.76 24.36 5.34
C CYS A 175 -6.38 24.91 4.04
N GLY A 176 -5.96 26.12 3.66
CA GLY A 176 -6.53 26.85 2.52
C GLY A 176 -8.04 27.00 2.64
N ASP A 177 -8.76 26.61 1.59
CA ASP A 177 -10.22 26.71 1.51
C ASP A 177 -10.93 25.43 2.00
N PHE A 178 -10.21 24.46 2.56
CA PHE A 178 -10.79 23.25 3.12
C PHE A 178 -11.22 23.47 4.57
N LEU A 179 -12.41 22.98 4.92
CA LEU A 179 -12.91 22.96 6.30
C LEU A 179 -12.12 22.02 7.24
N ASN A 180 -11.25 21.21 6.67
CA ASN A 180 -10.42 20.21 7.34
C ASN A 180 -9.04 20.17 6.67
N VAL A 181 -8.17 19.25 7.11
CA VAL A 181 -6.87 19.01 6.45
C VAL A 181 -7.01 17.84 5.49
N PRO A 182 -6.86 18.05 4.18
CA PRO A 182 -6.83 16.98 3.22
C PRO A 182 -5.47 16.25 3.28
N LEU A 183 -5.47 15.00 3.72
CA LEU A 183 -4.29 14.16 3.82
C LEU A 183 -4.17 13.26 2.59
N MET A 184 -3.03 13.29 1.91
CA MET A 184 -2.73 12.42 0.79
C MET A 184 -1.80 11.28 1.21
N GLY A 185 -2.28 10.05 1.06
CA GLY A 185 -1.55 8.82 1.28
C GLY A 185 -1.18 8.10 -0.01
N THR A 186 -0.73 6.85 0.12
CA THR A 186 -0.43 5.98 -1.00
C THR A 186 -1.69 5.34 -1.60
N LYS A 187 -2.77 5.24 -0.81
CA LYS A 187 -4.03 4.57 -1.15
C LYS A 187 -5.16 5.52 -1.52
N GLY A 188 -4.95 6.81 -1.37
CA GLY A 188 -5.95 7.82 -1.65
C GLY A 188 -5.80 9.06 -0.78
N CYS A 189 -6.84 9.88 -0.78
CA CYS A 189 -6.92 11.08 0.04
C CYS A 189 -8.05 10.94 1.05
N VAL A 190 -7.78 11.35 2.28
CA VAL A 190 -8.76 11.41 3.37
C VAL A 190 -8.74 12.79 4.02
N ASN A 191 -9.83 13.18 4.68
CA ASN A 191 -9.85 14.39 5.48
C ASN A 191 -9.49 14.12 6.94
N TYR A 192 -8.76 15.04 7.53
CA TYR A 192 -8.45 15.06 8.96
C TYR A 192 -9.15 16.23 9.63
N ASN A 193 -10.04 15.95 10.59
CA ASN A 193 -10.85 16.97 11.22
C ASN A 193 -10.06 17.75 12.27
N LEU A 194 -9.86 19.04 12.02
CA LEU A 194 -9.10 19.94 12.90
C LEU A 194 -9.77 20.17 14.25
N ALA A 195 -11.08 20.33 14.27
CA ALA A 195 -11.81 20.64 15.51
C ALA A 195 -11.70 19.46 16.49
N LEU A 196 -11.80 18.22 16.01
CA LEU A 196 -11.60 17.03 16.83
C LEU A 196 -10.13 16.86 17.26
N ALA A 197 -9.20 17.17 16.38
CA ALA A 197 -7.77 17.11 16.68
C ALA A 197 -7.33 18.08 17.77
N ILE A 198 -7.88 19.28 17.81
CA ILE A 198 -7.60 20.29 18.83
C ILE A 198 -7.82 19.71 20.25
N ARG A 199 -8.88 18.93 20.45
CA ARG A 199 -9.13 18.26 21.74
C ARG A 199 -8.03 17.26 22.09
N GLN A 200 -7.58 16.45 21.11
CA GLN A 200 -6.49 15.48 21.31
C GLN A 200 -5.16 16.16 21.64
N LEU A 201 -5.02 17.43 21.27
CA LEU A 201 -3.89 18.27 21.61
C LEU A 201 -4.04 18.98 22.95
N GLY A 202 -5.18 18.81 23.61
CA GLY A 202 -5.48 19.35 24.94
C GLY A 202 -6.12 20.73 24.97
N TYR A 203 -6.44 21.31 23.85
CA TYR A 203 -7.08 22.61 23.78
C TYR A 203 -8.61 22.52 23.98
N PRO A 204 -9.26 23.58 24.54
CA PRO A 204 -10.69 23.58 24.75
C PRO A 204 -11.47 23.60 23.43
N ILE A 205 -12.60 22.89 23.40
CA ILE A 205 -13.58 22.98 22.33
C ILE A 205 -14.77 23.78 22.77
N ARG A 206 -15.09 24.86 22.05
CA ARG A 206 -16.15 25.77 22.34
C ARG A 206 -17.48 25.45 21.69
N SER A 207 -17.45 24.83 20.53
CA SER A 207 -18.66 24.50 19.77
C SER A 207 -18.50 23.16 19.04
N PRO A 208 -19.59 22.46 18.71
CA PRO A 208 -19.54 21.32 17.82
C PRO A 208 -18.89 21.67 16.48
N PRO A 209 -18.16 20.74 15.86
CA PRO A 209 -17.67 20.94 14.50
C PRO A 209 -18.84 21.00 13.52
N VAL A 210 -18.68 21.78 12.45
CA VAL A 210 -19.66 21.82 11.35
C VAL A 210 -19.72 20.43 10.70
N GLU A 211 -20.92 19.94 10.38
CA GLU A 211 -21.14 18.58 9.86
C GLU A 211 -20.34 18.33 8.59
N ASP A 212 -20.26 19.28 7.69
CA ASP A 212 -19.46 19.18 6.47
C ASP A 212 -17.96 18.96 6.76
N SER A 213 -17.43 19.49 7.88
CA SER A 213 -16.03 19.31 8.25
C SER A 213 -15.71 17.90 8.74
N ILE A 214 -16.70 17.18 9.25
CA ILE A 214 -16.54 15.81 9.76
C ILE A 214 -17.03 14.74 8.78
N THR A 215 -17.72 15.15 7.72
CA THR A 215 -18.13 14.23 6.66
C THR A 215 -16.87 13.66 5.97
N PRO A 216 -16.66 12.36 6.04
CA PRO A 216 -15.49 11.75 5.42
C PRO A 216 -15.56 11.87 3.89
N PHE A 217 -14.47 12.23 3.28
CA PHE A 217 -14.30 12.04 1.86
C PHE A 217 -13.12 11.10 1.60
N MET A 218 -13.23 10.27 0.58
CA MET A 218 -12.16 9.37 0.17
C MET A 218 -12.07 9.39 -1.35
N VAL A 219 -10.89 9.70 -1.85
CA VAL A 219 -10.56 9.64 -3.28
C VAL A 219 -9.67 8.44 -3.49
N TYR A 220 -10.20 7.43 -4.18
CA TYR A 220 -9.49 6.17 -4.41
C TYR A 220 -8.62 6.19 -5.68
N ASP A 221 -9.08 6.89 -6.73
CA ASP A 221 -8.38 6.99 -8.01
C ASP A 221 -7.87 8.40 -8.25
N MET A 222 -6.64 8.64 -7.83
CA MET A 222 -5.99 9.94 -7.96
C MET A 222 -5.66 10.34 -9.41
N THR A 223 -5.76 9.42 -10.35
CA THR A 223 -5.47 9.72 -11.76
C THR A 223 -6.61 10.48 -12.45
N LYS A 224 -7.84 10.30 -11.97
CA LYS A 224 -9.04 10.96 -12.50
C LYS A 224 -9.34 12.33 -11.88
N GLU A 225 -8.73 12.63 -10.75
CA GLU A 225 -9.04 13.80 -9.92
C GLU A 225 -7.87 14.83 -9.90
N LEU A 226 -7.24 15.05 -11.05
CA LEU A 226 -6.05 15.89 -11.15
C LEU A 226 -6.27 17.32 -10.63
N ASP A 227 -7.43 17.91 -10.88
CA ASP A 227 -7.74 19.28 -10.44
C ASP A 227 -7.99 19.32 -8.93
N PHE A 228 -8.63 18.30 -8.38
CA PHE A 228 -8.77 18.17 -6.93
C PHE A 228 -7.41 18.01 -6.24
N LEU A 229 -6.49 17.24 -6.81
CA LEU A 229 -5.12 17.10 -6.32
C LEU A 229 -4.34 18.41 -6.37
N LYS A 230 -4.51 19.22 -7.42
CA LYS A 230 -3.92 20.56 -7.50
C LYS A 230 -4.49 21.47 -6.41
N LYS A 231 -5.81 21.41 -6.17
CA LYS A 231 -6.48 22.16 -5.11
C LYS A 231 -5.94 21.77 -3.72
N ILE A 232 -5.78 20.46 -3.45
CA ILE A 232 -5.17 19.98 -2.20
C ILE A 232 -3.74 20.53 -2.05
N ARG A 233 -2.90 20.40 -3.08
CA ARG A 233 -1.51 20.89 -3.03
C ARG A 233 -1.46 22.37 -2.70
N HIS A 234 -2.27 23.16 -3.39
CA HIS A 234 -2.33 24.61 -3.18
C HIS A 234 -2.87 24.97 -1.79
N SER A 235 -3.75 24.16 -1.20
CA SER A 235 -4.23 24.40 0.17
C SER A 235 -3.14 24.19 1.21
N TRP A 236 -2.22 23.24 0.99
CA TRP A 236 -1.07 23.02 1.87
C TRP A 236 -0.06 24.19 1.85
N ASP A 237 0.01 24.95 0.76
CA ASP A 237 0.83 26.18 0.67
C ASP A 237 0.22 27.32 1.48
N ARG A 238 -1.09 27.22 1.86
CA ARG A 238 -1.85 28.23 2.60
C ARG A 238 -2.31 27.74 3.97
N VAL A 239 -1.50 26.92 4.63
CA VAL A 239 -1.78 26.42 5.98
C VAL A 239 -1.67 27.54 6.99
N MET A 240 -2.73 27.71 7.81
CA MET A 240 -2.72 28.60 8.95
C MET A 240 -2.51 27.80 10.23
N LYS A 241 -1.61 28.30 11.07
CA LYS A 241 -1.29 27.70 12.35
C LYS A 241 -1.63 28.69 13.48
N LYS A 242 -2.00 28.16 14.63
CA LYS A 242 -2.18 28.89 15.88
C LYS A 242 -1.42 28.21 17.00
N GLY A 243 -0.96 28.98 17.94
CA GLY A 243 -0.24 28.52 19.11
C GLY A 243 -0.86 29.06 20.40
N ARG A 244 -0.24 30.06 21.00
CA ARG A 244 -0.68 30.64 22.27
C ARG A 244 -2.09 31.23 22.26
N GLU A 245 -2.59 31.63 21.09
CA GLU A 245 -3.95 32.16 20.91
C GLU A 245 -5.03 31.10 21.20
N LEU A 246 -4.72 29.82 21.17
CA LEU A 246 -5.67 28.76 21.53
C LEU A 246 -5.94 28.67 23.03
N GLY A 247 -5.17 29.39 23.85
CA GLY A 247 -5.35 29.46 25.30
C GLY A 247 -4.65 28.30 26.03
N LYS A 248 -5.06 28.10 27.30
CA LYS A 248 -4.48 27.05 28.14
C LYS A 248 -4.98 25.67 27.76
N ARG A 249 -4.07 24.69 27.72
CA ARG A 249 -4.38 23.28 27.47
C ARG A 249 -5.02 22.65 28.71
N ASN A 250 -6.32 22.49 28.72
CA ASN A 250 -7.10 21.92 29.80
C ASN A 250 -8.17 20.92 29.40
N CYS A 251 -8.31 20.65 28.09
CA CYS A 251 -9.34 19.77 27.51
C CYS A 251 -10.79 20.16 27.84
N ASN A 252 -11.05 21.39 28.28
CA ASN A 252 -12.41 21.83 28.59
C ASN A 252 -13.27 21.81 27.32
N VAL A 253 -14.50 21.39 27.47
CA VAL A 253 -15.52 21.37 26.43
C VAL A 253 -16.77 22.08 26.95
N GLU A 254 -17.42 22.80 26.07
CA GLU A 254 -18.71 23.44 26.39
C GLU A 254 -19.87 22.44 26.32
N GLY A 255 -20.96 22.72 27.00
CA GLY A 255 -22.13 21.82 27.08
C GLY A 255 -22.70 21.44 25.71
N SER A 256 -22.71 22.38 24.77
CA SER A 256 -23.15 22.14 23.39
C SER A 256 -22.34 21.05 22.68
N TYR A 257 -21.02 21.01 22.88
CA TYR A 257 -20.18 19.96 22.35
C TYR A 257 -20.42 18.62 23.05
N GLN A 258 -20.63 18.62 24.36
CA GLN A 258 -20.94 17.40 25.12
C GLN A 258 -22.25 16.77 24.64
N GLN A 259 -23.28 17.58 24.45
CA GLN A 259 -24.57 17.14 23.92
C GLN A 259 -24.40 16.55 22.52
N TRP A 260 -23.77 17.26 21.61
CA TRP A 260 -23.48 16.78 20.26
C TRP A 260 -22.72 15.45 20.26
N LEU A 261 -21.71 15.32 21.15
CA LEU A 261 -20.92 14.09 21.25
C LEU A 261 -21.80 12.93 21.76
N SER A 262 -22.64 13.17 22.77
CA SER A 262 -23.53 12.16 23.31
C SER A 262 -24.53 11.65 22.28
N GLU A 263 -25.14 12.56 21.50
CA GLU A 263 -26.04 12.20 20.40
C GLU A 263 -25.29 11.41 19.30
N ARG A 264 -24.10 11.85 18.92
CA ARG A 264 -23.30 11.17 17.89
C ARG A 264 -22.86 9.78 18.29
N VAL A 265 -22.45 9.56 19.55
CA VAL A 265 -22.02 8.25 20.05
C VAL A 265 -23.16 7.23 19.97
N GLN A 266 -24.41 7.64 20.15
CA GLN A 266 -25.59 6.75 20.02
C GLN A 266 -25.76 6.21 18.59
N HIS A 267 -25.30 6.97 17.58
CA HIS A 267 -25.37 6.59 16.17
C HIS A 267 -24.17 5.76 15.69
N VAL A 268 -23.08 5.77 16.46
CA VAL A 268 -21.88 4.98 16.12
C VAL A 268 -22.15 3.52 16.43
N LYS A 269 -22.29 2.71 15.38
CA LYS A 269 -22.39 1.26 15.52
C LYS A 269 -20.99 0.69 15.74
N LEU A 270 -20.69 0.32 16.98
CA LEU A 270 -19.48 -0.45 17.26
C LEU A 270 -19.50 -1.77 16.49
N PRO A 271 -18.33 -2.26 16.00
CA PRO A 271 -18.26 -3.53 15.27
C PRO A 271 -18.62 -4.74 16.13
N PHE A 272 -18.72 -4.56 17.45
CA PHE A 272 -19.09 -5.61 18.40
C PHE A 272 -20.56 -5.51 18.75
N ARG A 273 -21.33 -6.54 18.42
CA ARG A 273 -22.69 -6.73 18.91
C ARG A 273 -22.62 -7.63 20.13
N GLY A 274 -22.92 -7.09 21.28
CA GLY A 274 -23.03 -7.83 22.53
C GLY A 274 -22.27 -7.14 23.67
N PRO A 275 -22.58 -7.47 24.92
CA PRO A 275 -21.74 -7.09 26.03
C PRO A 275 -20.34 -7.63 25.74
N ILE A 276 -19.34 -6.76 25.89
CA ILE A 276 -17.95 -7.20 25.95
C ILE A 276 -17.97 -8.34 26.96
N PRO A 277 -17.52 -9.57 26.63
CA PRO A 277 -17.45 -10.62 27.62
C PRO A 277 -16.65 -10.06 28.78
N ILE A 278 -17.32 -9.71 29.88
CA ILE A 278 -16.64 -9.57 31.14
C ILE A 278 -16.04 -10.94 31.29
N ILE A 279 -14.72 -11.05 31.15
CA ILE A 279 -14.02 -12.24 31.57
C ILE A 279 -14.24 -12.21 33.08
N GLU A 280 -15.36 -12.73 33.53
CA GLU A 280 -15.50 -13.15 34.91
C GLU A 280 -14.19 -13.90 35.15
N GLU A 281 -13.48 -13.53 36.20
CA GLU A 281 -12.34 -14.32 36.65
C GLU A 281 -12.84 -15.75 36.60
N THR A 282 -12.40 -16.50 35.62
CA THR A 282 -12.77 -17.91 35.49
C THR A 282 -12.44 -18.46 36.83
N PRO A 283 -13.42 -18.98 37.60
CA PRO A 283 -13.15 -19.64 38.86
C PRO A 283 -12.01 -20.58 38.53
N ILE A 284 -10.96 -20.56 39.36
CA ILE A 284 -9.77 -21.41 39.19
C ILE A 284 -10.30 -22.74 38.69
N GLN A 285 -10.15 -22.98 37.38
CA GLN A 285 -10.69 -24.22 36.79
C GLN A 285 -10.03 -25.30 37.58
N GLU A 286 -10.86 -26.13 38.21
CA GLU A 286 -10.36 -27.36 38.80
C GLU A 286 -9.40 -28.00 37.81
N PRO A 287 -8.23 -28.46 38.25
CA PRO A 287 -7.23 -28.96 37.33
C PRO A 287 -7.90 -29.97 36.39
N MET A 288 -7.84 -29.65 35.08
CA MET A 288 -8.45 -30.48 34.02
C MET A 288 -8.13 -31.95 34.29
N SER A 289 -9.11 -32.80 34.18
CA SER A 289 -8.90 -34.21 34.39
C SER A 289 -7.86 -34.74 33.39
N LEU A 290 -7.08 -35.72 33.82
CA LEU A 290 -6.07 -36.36 32.97
C LEU A 290 -6.67 -36.82 31.64
N GLU A 291 -7.91 -37.31 31.65
CA GLU A 291 -8.67 -37.74 30.45
C GLU A 291 -8.98 -36.60 29.48
N GLU A 292 -9.25 -35.39 29.98
CA GLU A 292 -9.47 -34.21 29.12
C GLU A 292 -8.15 -33.70 28.48
N ILE A 293 -7.07 -33.81 29.24
CA ILE A 293 -5.71 -33.47 28.73
C ILE A 293 -5.33 -34.44 27.61
N GLU A 294 -5.53 -35.76 27.82
CA GLU A 294 -5.25 -36.77 26.81
C GLU A 294 -6.09 -36.56 25.53
N LYS A 295 -7.40 -36.30 25.66
CA LYS A 295 -8.27 -35.99 24.50
C LYS A 295 -7.86 -34.74 23.74
N LEU A 296 -7.36 -33.72 24.42
CA LEU A 296 -6.86 -32.52 23.79
C LEU A 296 -5.50 -32.75 23.09
N GLN A 297 -4.65 -33.58 23.70
CA GLN A 297 -3.38 -33.99 23.09
C GLN A 297 -3.59 -34.82 21.81
N GLU A 298 -4.55 -35.76 21.82
CA GLU A 298 -4.94 -36.53 20.64
C GLU A 298 -5.49 -35.65 19.52
N LYS A 299 -6.38 -34.68 19.85
CA LYS A 299 -6.88 -33.69 18.88
C LYS A 299 -5.76 -32.82 18.29
N LEU A 300 -4.81 -32.40 19.13
CA LEU A 300 -3.67 -31.62 18.70
C LEU A 300 -2.80 -32.44 17.76
N ALA A 301 -2.44 -33.66 18.11
CA ALA A 301 -1.63 -34.55 17.29
C ALA A 301 -2.30 -34.85 15.94
N LYS A 302 -3.62 -35.03 15.90
CA LYS A 302 -4.39 -35.21 14.66
C LYS A 302 -4.32 -33.96 13.78
N SER A 303 -4.55 -32.78 14.36
CA SER A 303 -4.48 -31.50 13.65
C SER A 303 -3.09 -31.21 13.10
N GLU A 304 -2.05 -31.54 13.86
CA GLU A 304 -0.65 -31.40 13.40
C GLU A 304 -0.32 -32.34 12.23
N LYS A 305 -0.86 -33.57 12.25
CA LYS A 305 -0.72 -34.53 11.16
C LYS A 305 -1.42 -34.03 9.90
N GLU A 306 -2.68 -33.58 10.00
CA GLU A 306 -3.44 -33.01 8.88
C GLU A 306 -2.72 -31.78 8.28
N LYS A 307 -2.19 -30.90 9.13
CA LYS A 307 -1.37 -29.77 8.69
C LYS A 307 -0.11 -30.17 7.94
N LYS A 308 0.53 -31.24 8.39
CA LYS A 308 1.74 -31.78 7.72
C LYS A 308 1.41 -32.40 6.36
N ASP A 309 0.26 -33.07 6.25
CA ASP A 309 -0.16 -33.70 4.99
C ASP A 309 -0.61 -32.62 3.98
N MET A 310 -1.42 -31.63 4.38
CA MET A 310 -1.75 -30.47 3.55
C MET A 310 -0.51 -29.70 3.07
N LYS A 311 0.52 -29.63 3.91
CA LYS A 311 1.79 -28.98 3.51
C LYS A 311 2.52 -29.77 2.43
N LYS A 312 2.47 -31.11 2.47
CA LYS A 312 3.03 -31.95 1.41
C LYS A 312 2.28 -31.80 0.09
N GLU A 313 0.94 -31.82 0.14
CA GLU A 313 0.09 -31.60 -1.03
C GLU A 313 0.35 -30.23 -1.67
N LEU A 314 0.50 -29.20 -0.85
CA LEU A 314 0.83 -27.84 -1.33
C LEU A 314 2.19 -27.81 -2.06
N ILE A 315 3.18 -28.52 -1.52
CA ILE A 315 4.51 -28.59 -2.15
C ILE A 315 4.41 -29.34 -3.49
N GLN A 316 3.66 -30.44 -3.55
CA GLN A 316 3.47 -31.20 -4.78
C GLN A 316 2.73 -30.37 -5.82
N ALA A 317 1.62 -29.74 -5.49
CA ALA A 317 0.86 -28.86 -6.39
C ALA A 317 1.73 -27.71 -6.93
N ARG A 318 2.61 -27.16 -6.09
CA ARG A 318 3.55 -26.12 -6.50
C ARG A 318 4.58 -26.63 -7.51
N GLN A 319 5.06 -27.86 -7.35
CA GLN A 319 5.99 -28.48 -8.29
C GLN A 319 5.31 -28.75 -9.64
N GLU A 320 4.09 -29.28 -9.62
CA GLU A 320 3.28 -29.51 -10.83
C GLU A 320 3.00 -28.21 -11.58
N TYR A 321 2.64 -27.15 -10.84
CA TYR A 321 2.44 -25.81 -11.43
C TYR A 321 3.71 -25.27 -12.09
N GLN A 322 4.87 -25.46 -11.46
CA GLN A 322 6.15 -25.02 -12.03
C GLN A 322 6.52 -25.82 -13.29
N ALA A 323 6.23 -27.12 -13.31
CA ALA A 323 6.43 -27.96 -14.49
C ALA A 323 5.54 -27.52 -15.65
N ALA A 324 4.25 -27.29 -15.40
CA ALA A 324 3.31 -26.78 -16.39
C ALA A 324 3.71 -25.39 -16.95
N GLN A 325 4.19 -24.48 -16.10
CA GLN A 325 4.73 -23.19 -16.56
C GLN A 325 5.94 -23.34 -17.48
N LYS A 326 6.81 -24.30 -17.20
CA LYS A 326 7.97 -24.58 -18.04
C LYS A 326 7.54 -25.12 -19.41
N GLU A 327 6.57 -26.03 -19.45
CA GLU A 327 5.98 -26.54 -20.69
C GLU A 327 5.33 -25.45 -21.55
N ILE A 328 4.54 -24.57 -20.92
CA ILE A 328 3.93 -23.42 -21.60
C ILE A 328 5.01 -22.50 -22.18
N SER A 329 6.08 -22.24 -21.44
CA SER A 329 7.19 -21.42 -21.94
C SER A 329 7.86 -22.05 -23.15
N GLN A 330 8.11 -23.36 -23.12
CA GLN A 330 8.71 -24.11 -24.26
C GLN A 330 7.75 -24.10 -25.46
N ALA A 331 6.46 -24.30 -25.25
CA ALA A 331 5.47 -24.27 -26.32
C ALA A 331 5.41 -22.88 -26.99
N ARG A 332 5.46 -21.80 -26.21
CA ARG A 332 5.52 -20.42 -26.75
C ARG A 332 6.75 -20.20 -27.61
N GLN A 333 7.93 -20.68 -27.17
CA GLN A 333 9.16 -20.57 -27.95
C GLN A 333 9.06 -21.34 -29.29
N ARG A 334 8.45 -22.54 -29.28
CA ARG A 334 8.23 -23.33 -30.52
C ARG A 334 7.32 -22.61 -31.50
N VAL A 335 6.22 -21.98 -31.00
CA VAL A 335 5.30 -21.19 -31.82
C VAL A 335 5.99 -19.96 -32.40
N GLU A 336 6.79 -19.28 -31.63
CA GLU A 336 7.55 -18.11 -32.10
C GLU A 336 8.54 -18.50 -33.21
N LEU A 337 9.24 -19.61 -33.01
CA LEU A 337 10.19 -20.15 -34.01
C LEU A 337 9.46 -20.57 -35.31
N ALA A 338 8.31 -21.22 -35.19
CA ALA A 338 7.48 -21.59 -36.33
C ALA A 338 6.97 -20.36 -37.11
N ASN A 339 6.48 -19.34 -36.41
CA ASN A 339 6.06 -18.08 -37.02
C ASN A 339 7.22 -17.36 -37.74
N LYS A 340 8.42 -17.40 -37.16
CA LYS A 340 9.63 -16.84 -37.81
C LYS A 340 10.00 -17.57 -39.08
N ARG A 341 9.93 -18.92 -39.11
CA ARG A 341 10.16 -19.72 -40.29
C ARG A 341 9.09 -19.44 -41.37
N ALA A 342 7.84 -19.37 -41.01
CA ALA A 342 6.75 -19.06 -41.95
C ALA A 342 6.94 -17.67 -42.61
N ARG A 343 7.35 -16.66 -41.87
CA ARG A 343 7.65 -15.32 -42.45
C ARG A 343 8.81 -15.37 -43.45
N ILE A 344 9.90 -16.08 -43.13
CA ILE A 344 11.04 -16.23 -44.05
C ILE A 344 10.60 -16.96 -45.35
N GLU A 345 9.75 -17.97 -45.22
CA GLU A 345 9.22 -18.69 -46.38
C GLU A 345 8.31 -17.82 -47.26
N GLU A 346 7.43 -16.99 -46.63
CA GLU A 346 6.59 -16.03 -47.35
C GLU A 346 7.42 -14.96 -48.06
N GLU A 347 8.45 -14.43 -47.42
CA GLU A 347 9.40 -13.49 -48.05
C GLU A 347 10.13 -14.12 -49.23
N GLY A 348 10.54 -15.39 -49.09
CA GLY A 348 11.16 -16.16 -50.16
C GLY A 348 10.24 -16.36 -51.35
N LYS A 349 8.98 -16.73 -51.12
CA LYS A 349 7.93 -16.84 -52.17
C LYS A 349 7.65 -15.50 -52.86
N LEU A 350 7.59 -14.42 -52.12
CA LEU A 350 7.38 -13.07 -52.67
C LEU A 350 8.57 -12.64 -53.55
N ASN A 351 9.80 -12.87 -53.12
CA ASN A 351 11.00 -12.58 -53.89
C ASN A 351 11.07 -13.42 -55.20
N THR A 352 10.73 -14.71 -55.14
CA THR A 352 10.67 -15.57 -56.29
C THR A 352 9.65 -15.09 -57.30
N ARG A 353 8.46 -14.69 -56.81
CA ARG A 353 7.41 -14.12 -57.66
C ARG A 353 7.85 -12.81 -58.35
N ASN A 354 8.45 -11.90 -57.61
CA ASN A 354 8.99 -10.64 -58.15
C ASN A 354 10.08 -10.90 -59.21
N CYS A 355 10.97 -11.87 -59.01
CA CYS A 355 11.97 -12.28 -60.01
C CYS A 355 11.34 -12.84 -61.25
N LEU A 356 10.30 -13.67 -61.14
CA LEU A 356 9.55 -14.20 -62.29
C LEU A 356 8.84 -13.11 -63.08
N GLU A 357 8.19 -12.19 -62.41
CA GLU A 357 7.53 -11.02 -63.05
C GLU A 357 8.55 -10.15 -63.79
N ALA A 358 9.72 -9.87 -63.18
CA ALA A 358 10.79 -9.11 -63.83
C ALA A 358 11.34 -9.85 -65.10
N ALA A 359 11.56 -11.15 -65.00
CA ALA A 359 12.02 -11.98 -66.15
C ALA A 359 10.93 -11.99 -67.29
N PHE A 360 9.68 -12.05 -66.92
CA PHE A 360 8.56 -11.99 -67.90
C PHE A 360 8.50 -10.66 -68.61
N ILE A 361 8.68 -9.55 -67.92
CA ILE A 361 8.74 -8.20 -68.49
C ILE A 361 9.93 -8.10 -69.46
N GLU A 362 11.13 -8.58 -69.07
CA GLU A 362 12.32 -8.56 -69.91
C GLU A 362 12.11 -9.39 -71.21
N LEU A 363 11.53 -10.59 -71.08
CA LEU A 363 11.21 -11.43 -72.23
C LEU A 363 10.21 -10.74 -73.21
N LYS A 364 9.23 -10.01 -72.67
CA LYS A 364 8.26 -9.23 -73.46
C LYS A 364 8.93 -8.06 -74.19
N MET A 365 9.86 -7.37 -73.53
CA MET A 365 10.64 -6.30 -74.16
C MET A 365 11.52 -6.85 -75.30
N ARG A 366 12.28 -7.92 -75.07
CA ARG A 366 13.12 -8.52 -76.09
C ARG A 366 12.31 -9.11 -77.28
N ARG A 367 11.07 -9.53 -77.05
CA ARG A 367 10.14 -9.93 -78.13
C ARG A 367 9.75 -8.71 -78.94
N GLY A 368 9.38 -7.61 -78.31
CA GLY A 368 9.06 -6.33 -79.01
C GLY A 368 10.23 -5.81 -79.83
N GLU A 369 11.46 -5.82 -79.27
CA GLU A 369 12.65 -5.42 -80.03
C GLU A 369 12.93 -6.29 -81.25
N ARG A 370 12.71 -7.62 -81.14
CA ARG A 370 12.85 -8.51 -82.28
C ARG A 370 11.78 -8.29 -83.34
N ASP A 371 10.54 -8.04 -82.97
CA ASP A 371 9.46 -7.80 -83.87
C ASP A 371 9.66 -6.45 -84.58
N GLN A 372 10.18 -5.44 -83.88
CA GLN A 372 10.52 -4.16 -84.45
C GLN A 372 11.69 -4.27 -85.46
N ALA A 373 12.78 -4.98 -85.09
CA ALA A 373 13.92 -5.22 -86.00
C ALA A 373 13.56 -6.03 -87.23
N ARG A 374 12.47 -6.80 -87.20
CA ARG A 374 11.95 -7.53 -88.34
C ARG A 374 11.14 -6.61 -89.30
N VAL A 375 10.47 -5.60 -88.78
CA VAL A 375 9.76 -4.58 -89.52
C VAL A 375 10.70 -3.55 -90.18
N ASP A 376 11.78 -3.21 -89.44
CA ASP A 376 12.78 -2.24 -89.93
C ASP A 376 13.80 -2.85 -90.94
N GLY A 377 13.75 -4.20 -91.15
CA GLY A 377 14.63 -4.96 -92.09
C GLY A 377 13.93 -5.41 -93.36
N GLU A 378 12.65 -5.15 -93.58
CA GLU A 378 11.88 -5.27 -94.86
C GLU A 378 11.86 -3.90 -95.53
#